data_066e2aada02aa7ccae06c5b48e7c74d0
#
_entry.id   066e2aada02aa7ccae06c5b48e7c74d0
#
_cell.length_a   1.000
_cell.length_b   1.000
_cell.length_c   1.000
_cell.angle_alpha   90.00
_cell.angle_beta   90.00
_cell.angle_gamma   90.00
#
_symmetry.space_group_name_H-M   'P 1'
#
loop_
_entity.id
_entity.type
_entity.pdbx_description
1 polymer ?
#
loop_
_entity_poly.entity_id
_entity_poly.type
_entity_poly.pdbx_seq_one_letter_code
_entity_poly.pdbx_strand_id
1 'polypeptide(L)'
;MVIRLNSQNLIFMLTTENNLPTPKIFPILNLYVHLLDDYKHWLLVRLDRGIGTHVVTLNAEMTIMAEENADLGKAVKAADLVVPDGSGIILYMRLRGVKHQRCPGIELAESLIATAGQTETINSLCFFGGTPETAVQAVRAWQQQYPNLNILSQDGYISQEEEIEWKKTLSQKQPQIIFVGIGVPRQELWIEENRHLCPNSIWVGVGGSFDIWAGNKDRAPMWLRNNNLEWSYRLYQEPWRWRRMLSLPKFLWRSLLA
;
A
#
# COMPACT_ATOMS: atom_id res chain seq x y z
N MET A 1 -11.20 15.12 21.69
CA MET A 1 -12.48 15.55 21.06
C MET A 1 -12.47 14.95 19.63
N VAL A 2 -13.06 13.78 19.47
CA VAL A 2 -13.12 13.06 18.17
C VAL A 2 -14.27 13.71 17.39
N ILE A 3 -13.94 14.45 16.32
CA ILE A 3 -14.94 14.98 15.40
C ILE A 3 -15.46 13.76 14.59
N ARG A 4 -16.64 13.26 14.94
CA ARG A 4 -17.38 12.31 14.09
C ARG A 4 -17.76 13.06 12.81
N LEU A 5 -17.08 12.74 11.72
CA LEU A 5 -17.55 13.14 10.39
C LEU A 5 -18.89 12.45 10.16
N ASN A 6 -19.94 13.25 10.00
CA ASN A 6 -21.28 12.78 9.74
C ASN A 6 -21.26 12.08 8.35
N SER A 7 -21.88 10.91 8.25
CA SER A 7 -21.99 10.13 6.99
C SER A 7 -22.51 10.97 5.81
N GLN A 8 -23.33 11.98 6.07
CA GLN A 8 -23.77 12.96 5.07
C GLN A 8 -22.64 13.83 4.52
N ASN A 9 -21.63 14.19 5.32
CA ASN A 9 -20.50 15.00 4.85
C ASN A 9 -19.53 14.17 4.00
N LEU A 10 -19.38 12.88 4.26
CA LEU A 10 -18.58 11.99 3.42
C LEU A 10 -19.30 11.71 2.09
N ILE A 11 -20.60 11.44 2.12
CA ILE A 11 -21.45 11.28 0.93
C ILE A 11 -21.45 12.57 0.12
N PHE A 12 -21.53 13.76 0.76
CA PHE A 12 -21.46 15.04 0.07
C PHE A 12 -20.10 15.30 -0.58
N MET A 13 -18.97 14.91 0.05
CA MET A 13 -17.65 14.96 -0.56
C MET A 13 -17.50 13.99 -1.75
N LEU A 14 -18.15 12.83 -1.71
CA LEU A 14 -18.09 11.84 -2.80
C LEU A 14 -19.01 12.21 -3.98
N THR A 15 -20.07 13.00 -3.75
CA THR A 15 -21.07 13.36 -4.78
C THR A 15 -20.78 14.65 -5.53
N THR A 16 -19.88 15.49 -5.06
CA THR A 16 -19.64 16.83 -5.65
C THR A 16 -18.75 16.84 -6.88
N GLU A 17 -18.02 15.74 -7.21
CA GLU A 17 -17.26 15.64 -8.45
C GLU A 17 -17.62 14.38 -9.23
N ASN A 18 -18.49 14.50 -10.21
CA ASN A 18 -18.81 13.43 -11.17
C ASN A 18 -17.61 12.99 -12.04
N ASN A 19 -16.46 13.65 -11.96
CA ASN A 19 -15.25 13.30 -12.67
C ASN A 19 -14.11 12.94 -11.71
N LEU A 20 -13.82 11.64 -11.63
CA LEU A 20 -12.60 11.17 -10.99
C LEU A 20 -11.40 11.76 -11.74
N PRO A 21 -10.46 12.48 -11.09
CA PRO A 21 -9.32 13.03 -11.79
C PRO A 21 -8.49 11.90 -12.40
N THR A 22 -8.16 12.05 -13.69
CA THR A 22 -7.23 11.12 -14.34
C THR A 22 -5.83 11.35 -13.79
N PRO A 23 -5.18 10.33 -13.20
CA PRO A 23 -3.83 10.50 -12.66
C PRO A 23 -2.85 10.91 -13.76
N LYS A 24 -1.99 11.89 -13.47
CA LYS A 24 -0.87 12.21 -14.38
C LYS A 24 0.19 11.13 -14.24
N ILE A 25 0.71 10.66 -15.35
CA ILE A 25 1.76 9.64 -15.37
C ILE A 25 3.13 10.32 -15.41
N PHE A 26 4.03 9.89 -14.53
CA PHE A 26 5.43 10.32 -14.54
C PHE A 26 6.35 9.11 -14.65
N PRO A 27 7.27 9.06 -15.65
CA PRO A 27 8.16 7.93 -15.85
C PRO A 27 9.24 7.85 -14.76
N ILE A 28 9.50 6.64 -14.30
CA ILE A 28 10.55 6.29 -13.33
C ILE A 28 11.36 5.13 -13.93
N LEU A 29 12.46 5.43 -14.61
CA LEU A 29 13.22 4.43 -15.38
C LEU A 29 12.30 3.65 -16.33
N ASN A 30 12.22 2.33 -16.18
CA ASN A 30 11.36 1.46 -17.01
C ASN A 30 9.92 1.33 -16.48
N LEU A 31 9.58 2.02 -15.40
CA LEU A 31 8.28 2.05 -14.75
C LEU A 31 7.68 3.45 -14.79
N TYR A 32 6.61 3.65 -14.06
CA TYR A 32 5.98 4.96 -13.89
C TYR A 32 5.28 5.05 -12.54
N VAL A 33 4.99 6.27 -12.12
CA VAL A 33 4.09 6.56 -11.01
C VAL A 33 2.92 7.42 -11.48
N HIS A 34 1.82 7.28 -10.77
CA HIS A 34 0.64 8.11 -10.94
C HIS A 34 0.69 9.27 -9.94
N LEU A 35 0.46 10.48 -10.42
CA LEU A 35 0.46 11.71 -9.62
C LEU A 35 -0.97 12.18 -9.39
N LEU A 36 -1.37 12.25 -8.13
CA LEU A 36 -2.66 12.75 -7.65
C LEU A 36 -2.43 13.65 -6.45
N ASP A 37 -3.28 14.63 -6.25
CA ASP A 37 -3.25 15.49 -5.07
C ASP A 37 -3.80 14.76 -3.84
N ASP A 38 -4.81 13.90 -4.01
CA ASP A 38 -5.40 13.08 -2.93
C ASP A 38 -5.63 11.64 -3.41
N TYR A 39 -4.67 10.76 -3.10
CA TYR A 39 -4.74 9.33 -3.41
C TYR A 39 -5.86 8.61 -2.65
N LYS A 40 -6.06 8.98 -1.36
CA LYS A 40 -7.09 8.37 -0.53
C LYS A 40 -8.49 8.67 -1.08
N HIS A 41 -8.79 9.92 -1.36
CA HIS A 41 -10.07 10.31 -1.95
C HIS A 41 -10.32 9.56 -3.28
N TRP A 42 -9.32 9.53 -4.15
CA TRP A 42 -9.41 8.83 -5.44
C TRP A 42 -9.75 7.34 -5.27
N LEU A 43 -9.12 6.66 -4.31
CA LEU A 43 -9.39 5.26 -4.01
C LEU A 43 -10.79 5.05 -3.44
N LEU A 44 -11.22 5.90 -2.51
CA LEU A 44 -12.55 5.79 -1.91
C LEU A 44 -13.67 5.99 -2.93
N VAL A 45 -13.51 6.91 -3.87
CA VAL A 45 -14.48 7.10 -4.97
C VAL A 45 -14.53 5.88 -5.89
N ARG A 46 -13.38 5.24 -6.19
CA ARG A 46 -13.37 4.00 -6.98
C ARG A 46 -14.07 2.86 -6.24
N LEU A 47 -13.80 2.73 -4.94
CA LEU A 47 -14.44 1.73 -4.09
C LEU A 47 -15.97 1.89 -4.08
N ASP A 48 -16.44 3.12 -3.89
CA ASP A 48 -17.88 3.46 -3.91
C ASP A 48 -18.55 3.11 -5.24
N ARG A 49 -17.80 3.24 -6.34
CA ARG A 49 -18.26 2.86 -7.69
C ARG A 49 -18.10 1.36 -8.01
N GLY A 50 -17.63 0.55 -7.08
CA GLY A 50 -17.35 -0.86 -7.31
C GLY A 50 -16.23 -1.12 -8.34
N ILE A 51 -15.27 -0.18 -8.46
CA ILE A 51 -14.16 -0.30 -9.40
C ILE A 51 -12.94 -0.83 -8.65
N GLY A 52 -12.62 -2.11 -8.83
CA GLY A 52 -11.46 -2.74 -8.24
C GLY A 52 -10.15 -2.05 -8.60
N THR A 53 -9.21 -2.04 -7.66
CA THR A 53 -7.99 -1.26 -7.81
C THR A 53 -6.80 -1.96 -7.18
N HIS A 54 -5.78 -2.29 -7.98
CA HIS A 54 -4.48 -2.73 -7.48
C HIS A 54 -3.59 -1.50 -7.26
N VAL A 55 -3.15 -1.30 -6.02
CA VAL A 55 -2.30 -0.19 -5.59
C VAL A 55 -0.89 -0.69 -5.29
N VAL A 56 0.08 -0.20 -6.04
CA VAL A 56 1.51 -0.45 -5.81
C VAL A 56 2.16 0.77 -5.17
N THR A 57 2.90 0.57 -4.08
CA THR A 57 3.67 1.62 -3.40
C THR A 57 5.12 1.58 -3.86
N LEU A 58 5.41 2.27 -4.98
CA LEU A 58 6.69 2.19 -5.68
C LEU A 58 7.80 2.94 -4.95
N ASN A 59 8.91 2.25 -4.70
CA ASN A 59 10.12 2.83 -4.16
C ASN A 59 11.35 2.45 -5.01
N ALA A 60 12.51 3.04 -4.70
CA ALA A 60 13.74 2.81 -5.46
C ALA A 60 14.18 1.33 -5.45
N GLU A 61 13.99 0.62 -4.34
CA GLU A 61 14.32 -0.80 -4.24
C GLU A 61 13.46 -1.63 -5.19
N MET A 62 12.14 -1.43 -5.16
CA MET A 62 11.21 -2.13 -6.05
C MET A 62 11.48 -1.81 -7.53
N THR A 63 11.87 -0.55 -7.85
CA THR A 63 12.22 -0.15 -9.22
C THR A 63 13.41 -0.93 -9.73
N ILE A 64 14.49 -1.06 -8.93
CA ILE A 64 15.67 -1.84 -9.31
C ILE A 64 15.34 -3.34 -9.37
N MET A 65 14.56 -3.84 -8.43
CA MET A 65 14.14 -5.24 -8.44
C MET A 65 13.32 -5.59 -9.69
N ALA A 66 12.47 -4.68 -10.17
CA ALA A 66 11.69 -4.87 -11.40
C ALA A 66 12.54 -4.88 -12.69
N GLU A 67 13.76 -4.33 -12.68
CA GLU A 67 14.71 -4.51 -13.79
C GLU A 67 15.26 -5.94 -13.86
N GLU A 68 15.42 -6.59 -12.71
CA GLU A 68 15.95 -7.95 -12.56
C GLU A 68 14.86 -9.03 -12.59
N ASN A 69 13.60 -8.64 -12.30
CA ASN A 69 12.43 -9.53 -12.28
C ASN A 69 11.36 -8.99 -13.23
N ALA A 70 11.30 -9.58 -14.43
CA ALA A 70 10.38 -9.14 -15.47
C ALA A 70 8.90 -9.26 -15.08
N ASP A 71 8.54 -10.27 -14.26
CA ASP A 71 7.16 -10.49 -13.85
C ASP A 71 6.73 -9.45 -12.81
N LEU A 72 7.62 -9.06 -11.88
CA LEU A 72 7.38 -7.89 -11.03
C LEU A 72 7.19 -6.63 -11.87
N GLY A 73 8.04 -6.41 -12.87
CA GLY A 73 7.91 -5.27 -13.78
C GLY A 73 6.57 -5.23 -14.51
N LYS A 74 6.05 -6.40 -14.94
CA LYS A 74 4.71 -6.53 -15.55
C LYS A 74 3.62 -6.24 -14.53
N ALA A 75 3.68 -6.83 -13.33
CA ALA A 75 2.69 -6.62 -12.28
C ALA A 75 2.58 -5.15 -11.87
N VAL A 76 3.71 -4.44 -11.70
CA VAL A 76 3.72 -3.01 -11.42
C VAL A 76 3.10 -2.19 -12.56
N LYS A 77 3.38 -2.55 -13.82
CA LYS A 77 2.79 -1.87 -15.00
C LYS A 77 1.30 -2.17 -15.19
N ALA A 78 0.84 -3.32 -14.74
CA ALA A 78 -0.57 -3.72 -14.79
C ALA A 78 -1.41 -3.14 -13.63
N ALA A 79 -0.75 -2.57 -12.61
CA ALA A 79 -1.43 -1.98 -11.47
C ALA A 79 -2.24 -0.73 -11.87
N ASP A 80 -3.42 -0.58 -11.27
CA ASP A 80 -4.33 0.54 -11.56
C ASP A 80 -3.82 1.86 -10.98
N LEU A 81 -3.07 1.79 -9.88
CA LEU A 81 -2.48 2.95 -9.21
C LEU A 81 -1.08 2.61 -8.68
N VAL A 82 -0.08 3.32 -9.18
CA VAL A 82 1.31 3.23 -8.69
C VAL A 82 1.66 4.54 -7.99
N VAL A 83 1.79 4.51 -6.66
CA VAL A 83 2.05 5.72 -5.86
C VAL A 83 3.54 5.89 -5.55
N PRO A 84 4.07 7.13 -5.53
CA PRO A 84 5.48 7.42 -5.21
C PRO A 84 5.71 7.33 -3.70
N ASP A 85 6.15 6.17 -3.18
CA ASP A 85 6.38 5.97 -1.74
C ASP A 85 7.80 6.39 -1.32
N GLY A 86 8.83 5.97 -2.04
CA GLY A 86 10.20 6.13 -1.59
C GLY A 86 10.79 7.53 -1.76
N SER A 87 11.67 7.93 -0.82
CA SER A 87 12.43 9.19 -0.93
C SER A 87 13.29 9.27 -2.20
N GLY A 88 13.83 8.14 -2.68
CA GLY A 88 14.56 8.05 -3.94
C GLY A 88 13.70 8.44 -5.14
N ILE A 89 12.45 7.99 -5.19
CA ILE A 89 11.50 8.36 -6.25
C ILE A 89 11.23 9.86 -6.26
N ILE A 90 10.98 10.45 -5.07
CA ILE A 90 10.75 11.89 -4.94
C ILE A 90 11.99 12.71 -5.34
N LEU A 91 13.18 12.25 -4.97
CA LEU A 91 14.43 12.90 -5.38
C LEU A 91 14.59 12.86 -6.92
N TYR A 92 14.35 11.71 -7.53
CA TYR A 92 14.37 11.55 -8.99
C TYR A 92 13.40 12.53 -9.68
N MET A 93 12.17 12.62 -9.19
CA MET A 93 11.16 13.54 -9.73
C MET A 93 11.62 15.01 -9.62
N ARG A 94 12.19 15.39 -8.46
CA ARG A 94 12.72 16.76 -8.23
C ARG A 94 13.87 17.09 -9.18
N LEU A 95 14.78 16.17 -9.43
CA LEU A 95 15.88 16.34 -10.40
C LEU A 95 15.38 16.52 -11.83
N ARG A 96 14.17 16.02 -12.13
CA ARG A 96 13.48 16.20 -13.43
C ARG A 96 12.49 17.38 -13.44
N GLY A 97 12.57 18.28 -12.42
CA GLY A 97 11.75 19.50 -12.34
C GLY A 97 10.32 19.29 -11.84
N VAL A 98 9.95 18.06 -11.45
CA VAL A 98 8.61 17.76 -10.92
C VAL A 98 8.62 17.75 -9.40
N LYS A 99 7.80 18.64 -8.80
CA LYS A 99 7.57 18.68 -7.35
C LYS A 99 6.29 17.92 -7.04
N HIS A 100 6.40 16.86 -6.26
CA HIS A 100 5.26 16.09 -5.78
C HIS A 100 5.52 15.62 -4.33
N GLN A 101 4.46 15.38 -3.58
CA GLN A 101 4.58 14.87 -2.22
C GLN A 101 4.74 13.34 -2.25
N ARG A 102 5.53 12.82 -1.31
CA ARG A 102 5.63 11.37 -1.08
C ARG A 102 4.31 10.86 -0.55
N CYS A 103 3.86 9.71 -1.08
CA CYS A 103 2.73 8.97 -0.55
C CYS A 103 3.24 7.66 0.10
N PRO A 104 3.60 7.68 1.40
CA PRO A 104 4.05 6.47 2.07
C PRO A 104 2.94 5.43 2.11
N GLY A 105 3.24 4.20 1.64
CA GLY A 105 2.25 3.13 1.57
C GLY A 105 1.59 2.82 2.90
N ILE A 106 2.36 2.85 4.01
CA ILE A 106 1.80 2.65 5.35
C ILE A 106 0.82 3.78 5.73
N GLU A 107 1.12 5.05 5.43
CA GLU A 107 0.23 6.18 5.75
C GLU A 107 -1.06 6.14 4.93
N LEU A 108 -0.94 5.76 3.65
CA LEU A 108 -2.11 5.56 2.79
C LEU A 108 -2.98 4.43 3.35
N ALA A 109 -2.39 3.28 3.69
CA ALA A 109 -3.10 2.15 4.26
C ALA A 109 -3.78 2.51 5.60
N GLU A 110 -3.05 3.16 6.52
CA GLU A 110 -3.60 3.63 7.81
C GLU A 110 -4.77 4.61 7.61
N SER A 111 -4.67 5.50 6.62
CA SER A 111 -5.74 6.44 6.30
C SER A 111 -7.01 5.77 5.76
N LEU A 112 -6.85 4.69 4.99
CA LEU A 112 -7.96 3.87 4.50
C LEU A 112 -8.61 3.09 5.64
N ILE A 113 -7.82 2.46 6.53
CA ILE A 113 -8.34 1.74 7.71
C ILE A 113 -9.07 2.71 8.65
N ALA A 114 -8.49 3.88 8.92
CA ALA A 114 -9.13 4.90 9.75
C ALA A 114 -10.46 5.37 9.16
N THR A 115 -10.52 5.58 7.84
CA THR A 115 -11.78 5.94 7.16
C THR A 115 -12.81 4.82 7.30
N ALA A 116 -12.42 3.56 7.07
CA ALA A 116 -13.29 2.40 7.27
C ALA A 116 -13.84 2.34 8.70
N GLY A 117 -12.98 2.58 9.71
CA GLY A 117 -13.41 2.58 11.11
C GLY A 117 -14.31 3.75 11.53
N GLN A 118 -14.37 4.81 10.74
CA GLN A 118 -15.18 6.00 11.00
C GLN A 118 -16.48 6.06 10.19
N THR A 119 -16.66 5.14 9.24
CA THR A 119 -17.85 5.09 8.36
C THR A 119 -18.52 3.73 8.48
N GLU A 120 -19.83 3.68 8.18
CA GLU A 120 -20.58 2.42 8.11
C GLU A 120 -20.52 1.80 6.71
N THR A 121 -20.11 2.56 5.70
CA THR A 121 -20.09 2.12 4.30
C THR A 121 -18.91 1.23 3.96
N ILE A 122 -17.80 1.36 4.70
CA ILE A 122 -16.57 0.56 4.52
C ILE A 122 -16.29 -0.14 5.84
N ASN A 123 -16.73 -1.37 5.99
CA ASN A 123 -16.61 -2.12 7.24
C ASN A 123 -15.92 -3.47 7.12
N SER A 124 -15.60 -3.90 5.90
CA SER A 124 -14.98 -5.20 5.63
C SER A 124 -13.58 -5.03 5.08
N LEU A 125 -12.59 -5.35 5.89
CA LEU A 125 -11.17 -5.31 5.54
C LEU A 125 -10.58 -6.72 5.55
N CYS A 126 -9.44 -6.87 4.86
CA CYS A 126 -8.66 -8.10 4.90
C CYS A 126 -7.18 -7.78 5.10
N PHE A 127 -6.54 -8.53 6.01
CA PHE A 127 -5.10 -8.52 6.26
C PHE A 127 -4.52 -9.88 5.86
N PHE A 128 -3.65 -9.92 4.86
CA PHE A 128 -2.97 -11.13 4.44
C PHE A 128 -1.45 -10.95 4.52
N GLY A 129 -0.82 -11.60 5.48
CA GLY A 129 0.64 -11.52 5.64
C GLY A 129 1.09 -11.41 7.11
N GLY A 130 2.40 -11.21 7.30
CA GLY A 130 3.04 -11.30 8.61
C GLY A 130 3.15 -12.73 9.13
N THR A 131 3.69 -12.90 10.35
CA THR A 131 3.61 -14.19 11.08
C THR A 131 2.20 -14.36 11.65
N PRO A 132 1.82 -15.60 12.08
CA PRO A 132 0.53 -15.82 12.72
C PRO A 132 0.26 -14.86 13.90
N GLU A 133 1.26 -14.63 14.76
CA GLU A 133 1.18 -13.71 15.88
C GLU A 133 1.02 -12.25 15.42
N THR A 134 1.83 -11.84 14.43
CA THR A 134 1.79 -10.47 13.86
C THR A 134 0.43 -10.17 13.25
N ALA A 135 -0.14 -11.09 12.48
CA ALA A 135 -1.45 -10.90 11.86
C ALA A 135 -2.54 -10.68 12.91
N VAL A 136 -2.58 -11.52 13.95
CA VAL A 136 -3.54 -11.40 15.06
C VAL A 136 -3.37 -10.10 15.84
N GLN A 137 -2.12 -9.71 16.16
CA GLN A 137 -1.83 -8.49 16.91
C GLN A 137 -2.20 -7.23 16.12
N ALA A 138 -1.91 -7.20 14.82
CA ALA A 138 -2.29 -6.08 13.95
C ALA A 138 -3.82 -5.90 13.89
N VAL A 139 -4.58 -7.00 13.77
CA VAL A 139 -6.05 -6.95 13.82
C VAL A 139 -6.54 -6.40 15.17
N ARG A 140 -6.02 -6.93 16.28
CA ARG A 140 -6.39 -6.48 17.62
C ARG A 140 -6.13 -4.99 17.84
N ALA A 141 -4.97 -4.49 17.41
CA ALA A 141 -4.60 -3.08 17.55
C ALA A 141 -5.61 -2.16 16.81
N TRP A 142 -5.99 -2.52 15.60
CA TRP A 142 -6.96 -1.75 14.83
C TRP A 142 -8.38 -1.87 15.38
N GLN A 143 -8.81 -3.06 15.85
CA GLN A 143 -10.13 -3.24 16.46
C GLN A 143 -10.25 -2.59 17.84
N GLN A 144 -9.15 -2.44 18.58
CA GLN A 144 -9.15 -1.61 19.81
C GLN A 144 -9.44 -0.13 19.50
N GLN A 145 -8.91 0.38 18.40
CA GLN A 145 -9.16 1.76 17.98
C GLN A 145 -10.53 1.93 17.29
N TYR A 146 -10.95 0.93 16.52
CA TYR A 146 -12.20 0.93 15.74
C TYR A 146 -12.95 -0.40 15.94
N PRO A 147 -13.75 -0.53 17.01
CA PRO A 147 -14.39 -1.82 17.38
C PRO A 147 -15.36 -2.39 16.34
N ASN A 148 -15.89 -1.53 15.47
CA ASN A 148 -16.85 -1.94 14.44
C ASN A 148 -16.20 -2.50 13.17
N LEU A 149 -14.86 -2.46 13.06
CA LEU A 149 -14.18 -3.01 11.90
C LEU A 149 -14.27 -4.54 11.87
N ASN A 150 -14.80 -5.07 10.78
CA ASN A 150 -14.71 -6.49 10.46
C ASN A 150 -13.43 -6.74 9.66
N ILE A 151 -12.41 -7.32 10.29
CA ILE A 151 -11.12 -7.59 9.68
C ILE A 151 -10.95 -9.10 9.55
N LEU A 152 -11.03 -9.59 8.31
CA LEU A 152 -10.62 -10.94 7.96
C LEU A 152 -9.09 -10.98 7.95
N SER A 153 -8.45 -11.99 8.55
CA SER A 153 -7.00 -12.07 8.56
C SER A 153 -6.49 -13.48 8.28
N GLN A 154 -5.35 -13.52 7.57
CA GLN A 154 -4.57 -14.72 7.33
C GLN A 154 -3.08 -14.33 7.37
N ASP A 155 -2.26 -15.11 8.03
CA ASP A 155 -0.81 -14.92 8.00
C ASP A 155 -0.20 -15.31 6.64
N GLY A 156 1.06 -14.95 6.43
CA GLY A 156 1.77 -15.16 5.15
C GLY A 156 2.59 -16.45 5.07
N TYR A 157 2.48 -17.36 6.07
CA TYR A 157 3.23 -18.62 6.18
C TYR A 157 2.33 -19.85 6.05
N ILE A 158 1.41 -19.79 5.10
CA ILE A 158 0.42 -20.84 4.83
C ILE A 158 0.95 -21.87 3.83
N SER A 159 0.47 -23.12 3.98
CA SER A 159 0.69 -24.21 3.00
C SER A 159 -0.09 -23.97 1.71
N GLN A 160 0.19 -24.75 0.68
CA GLN A 160 -0.57 -24.68 -0.59
C GLN A 160 -2.04 -25.02 -0.39
N GLU A 161 -2.36 -25.99 0.45
CA GLU A 161 -3.72 -26.39 0.79
C GLU A 161 -4.48 -25.26 1.50
N GLU A 162 -3.83 -24.63 2.49
CA GLU A 162 -4.39 -23.48 3.20
C GLU A 162 -4.58 -22.28 2.27
N GLU A 163 -3.67 -22.06 1.30
CA GLU A 163 -3.83 -20.99 0.31
C GLU A 163 -5.05 -21.20 -0.58
N ILE A 164 -5.34 -22.45 -0.98
CA ILE A 164 -6.55 -22.77 -1.76
C ILE A 164 -7.81 -22.41 -0.96
N GLU A 165 -7.89 -22.81 0.32
CA GLU A 165 -9.03 -22.47 1.17
C GLU A 165 -9.11 -20.96 1.45
N TRP A 166 -7.96 -20.31 1.60
CA TRP A 166 -7.90 -18.84 1.74
C TRP A 166 -8.47 -18.12 0.52
N LYS A 167 -8.09 -18.54 -0.69
CA LYS A 167 -8.63 -18.00 -1.95
C LYS A 167 -10.15 -18.17 -2.04
N LYS A 168 -10.69 -19.33 -1.63
CA LYS A 168 -12.15 -19.55 -1.54
C LYS A 168 -12.79 -18.59 -0.53
N THR A 169 -12.18 -18.43 0.64
CA THR A 169 -12.67 -17.53 1.68
C THR A 169 -12.73 -16.09 1.18
N LEU A 170 -11.69 -15.60 0.50
CA LEU A 170 -11.66 -14.26 -0.12
C LEU A 170 -12.81 -14.10 -1.13
N SER A 171 -12.96 -15.08 -2.03
CA SER A 171 -14.02 -15.07 -3.05
C SER A 171 -15.43 -15.06 -2.46
N GLN A 172 -15.65 -15.69 -1.30
CA GLN A 172 -16.95 -15.71 -0.62
C GLN A 172 -17.20 -14.44 0.21
N LYS A 173 -16.17 -13.92 0.88
CA LYS A 173 -16.30 -12.80 1.82
C LYS A 173 -16.27 -11.43 1.15
N GLN A 174 -15.64 -11.32 -0.02
CA GLN A 174 -15.54 -10.08 -0.81
C GLN A 174 -15.15 -8.86 0.04
N PRO A 175 -14.02 -8.88 0.79
CA PRO A 175 -13.63 -7.73 1.60
C PRO A 175 -13.39 -6.51 0.71
N GLN A 176 -13.82 -5.34 1.18
CA GLN A 176 -13.77 -4.09 0.41
C GLN A 176 -12.34 -3.59 0.19
N ILE A 177 -11.46 -3.77 1.18
CA ILE A 177 -10.04 -3.38 1.08
C ILE A 177 -9.17 -4.54 1.59
N ILE A 178 -8.19 -4.94 0.79
CA ILE A 178 -7.30 -6.06 1.05
C ILE A 178 -5.86 -5.54 1.12
N PHE A 179 -5.25 -5.68 2.28
CA PHE A 179 -3.85 -5.35 2.51
C PHE A 179 -3.01 -6.62 2.47
N VAL A 180 -1.99 -6.64 1.60
CA VAL A 180 -1.10 -7.79 1.41
C VAL A 180 0.31 -7.45 1.88
N GLY A 181 0.81 -8.16 2.88
CA GLY A 181 2.11 -7.91 3.52
C GLY A 181 3.00 -9.14 3.57
N ILE A 182 3.22 -9.79 2.41
CA ILE A 182 4.11 -10.97 2.28
C ILE A 182 5.46 -10.63 1.64
N GLY A 183 5.74 -9.33 1.45
CA GLY A 183 6.99 -8.78 0.93
C GLY A 183 7.11 -8.80 -0.59
N VAL A 184 7.82 -7.79 -1.13
CA VAL A 184 8.15 -7.69 -2.55
C VAL A 184 9.24 -8.72 -2.90
N PRO A 185 9.15 -9.44 -4.05
CA PRO A 185 8.16 -9.29 -5.13
C PRO A 185 6.87 -10.09 -4.92
N ARG A 186 6.84 -11.00 -3.94
CA ARG A 186 5.75 -11.98 -3.74
C ARG A 186 4.38 -11.31 -3.64
N GLN A 187 4.26 -10.22 -2.89
CA GLN A 187 2.97 -9.55 -2.67
C GLN A 187 2.38 -8.98 -3.97
N GLU A 188 3.18 -8.35 -4.82
CA GLU A 188 2.67 -7.77 -6.07
C GLU A 188 2.28 -8.86 -7.08
N LEU A 189 3.08 -9.93 -7.16
CA LEU A 189 2.76 -11.08 -8.00
C LEU A 189 1.49 -11.80 -7.53
N TRP A 190 1.36 -12.01 -6.22
CA TRP A 190 0.19 -12.65 -5.63
C TRP A 190 -1.09 -11.81 -5.82
N ILE A 191 -1.01 -10.49 -5.66
CA ILE A 191 -2.14 -9.60 -5.92
C ILE A 191 -2.54 -9.69 -7.40
N GLU A 192 -1.60 -9.56 -8.32
CA GLU A 192 -1.88 -9.59 -9.76
C GLU A 192 -2.54 -10.91 -10.17
N GLU A 193 -2.07 -12.04 -9.61
CA GLU A 193 -2.66 -13.36 -9.87
C GLU A 193 -4.08 -13.50 -9.30
N ASN A 194 -4.34 -12.94 -8.10
CA ASN A 194 -5.54 -13.25 -7.32
C ASN A 194 -6.58 -12.12 -7.23
N ARG A 195 -6.29 -10.91 -7.75
CA ARG A 195 -7.22 -9.78 -7.64
C ARG A 195 -8.58 -10.01 -8.32
N HIS A 196 -8.65 -10.96 -9.25
CA HIS A 196 -9.90 -11.37 -9.88
C HIS A 196 -10.88 -12.05 -8.91
N LEU A 197 -10.42 -12.57 -7.76
CA LEU A 197 -11.26 -13.18 -6.73
C LEU A 197 -12.17 -12.16 -6.03
N CYS A 198 -11.71 -10.91 -5.92
CA CYS A 198 -12.46 -9.79 -5.33
C CYS A 198 -12.38 -8.60 -6.30
N PRO A 199 -13.14 -8.63 -7.41
CA PRO A 199 -12.95 -7.71 -8.54
C PRO A 199 -13.32 -6.26 -8.22
N ASN A 200 -14.07 -6.01 -7.16
CA ASN A 200 -14.49 -4.67 -6.74
C ASN A 200 -13.65 -4.11 -5.58
N SER A 201 -12.66 -4.86 -5.10
CA SER A 201 -11.87 -4.51 -3.92
C SER A 201 -10.67 -3.61 -4.26
N ILE A 202 -10.24 -2.80 -3.28
CA ILE A 202 -8.94 -2.16 -3.30
C ILE A 202 -7.91 -3.15 -2.75
N TRP A 203 -6.86 -3.44 -3.52
CA TRP A 203 -5.75 -4.29 -3.14
C TRP A 203 -4.49 -3.45 -2.95
N VAL A 204 -3.85 -3.53 -1.80
CA VAL A 204 -2.68 -2.71 -1.46
C VAL A 204 -1.54 -3.57 -0.97
N GLY A 205 -0.39 -3.51 -1.65
CA GLY A 205 0.85 -4.09 -1.15
C GLY A 205 1.42 -3.21 -0.03
N VAL A 206 1.49 -3.73 1.20
CA VAL A 206 1.90 -2.97 2.41
C VAL A 206 3.23 -3.44 3.01
N GLY A 207 3.82 -4.52 2.50
CA GLY A 207 5.10 -5.04 3.00
C GLY A 207 5.09 -5.30 4.50
N GLY A 208 6.07 -4.73 5.22
CA GLY A 208 6.23 -4.91 6.66
C GLY A 208 5.34 -4.03 7.55
N SER A 209 4.26 -3.46 7.04
CA SER A 209 3.37 -2.60 7.84
C SER A 209 2.68 -3.35 8.97
N PHE A 210 2.42 -4.65 8.80
CA PHE A 210 1.82 -5.47 9.86
C PHE A 210 2.70 -5.55 11.10
N ASP A 211 4.02 -5.60 10.98
CA ASP A 211 4.94 -5.57 12.12
C ASP A 211 4.82 -4.26 12.92
N ILE A 212 4.60 -3.13 12.22
CA ILE A 212 4.41 -1.82 12.84
C ILE A 212 3.03 -1.76 13.52
N TRP A 213 1.97 -2.22 12.86
CA TRP A 213 0.62 -2.23 13.41
C TRP A 213 0.48 -3.19 14.60
N ALA A 214 1.24 -4.28 14.60
CA ALA A 214 1.31 -5.21 15.71
C ALA A 214 2.13 -4.69 16.91
N GLY A 215 2.85 -3.57 16.75
CA GLY A 215 3.77 -3.05 17.76
C GLY A 215 5.10 -3.81 17.88
N ASN A 216 5.40 -4.70 16.93
CA ASN A 216 6.65 -5.47 16.89
C ASN A 216 7.84 -4.62 16.40
N LYS A 217 7.56 -3.54 15.64
CA LYS A 217 8.55 -2.58 15.15
C LYS A 217 8.06 -1.16 15.32
N ASP A 218 8.98 -0.29 15.67
CA ASP A 218 8.71 1.14 15.73
C ASP A 218 8.85 1.77 14.36
N ARG A 219 7.97 2.70 14.09
CA ARG A 219 8.12 3.56 12.92
C ARG A 219 9.18 4.64 13.19
N ALA A 220 9.91 5.04 12.15
CA ALA A 220 10.89 6.11 12.27
C ALA A 220 10.28 7.38 12.91
N PRO A 221 11.03 8.05 13.82
CA PRO A 221 10.59 9.32 14.40
C PRO A 221 10.20 10.35 13.32
N MET A 222 9.26 11.26 13.68
CA MET A 222 8.72 12.26 12.74
C MET A 222 9.81 13.05 12.01
N TRP A 223 10.86 13.48 12.73
CA TRP A 223 11.93 14.25 12.13
C TRP A 223 12.70 13.49 11.05
N LEU A 224 12.89 12.18 11.19
CA LEU A 224 13.49 11.33 10.14
C LEU A 224 12.55 11.18 8.94
N ARG A 225 11.26 10.96 9.20
CA ARG A 225 10.24 10.85 8.14
C ARG A 225 10.14 12.13 7.31
N ASN A 226 10.08 13.29 7.99
CA ASN A 226 9.98 14.60 7.35
C ASN A 226 11.24 14.97 6.54
N ASN A 227 12.40 14.41 6.91
CA ASN A 227 13.66 14.61 6.17
C ASN A 227 13.96 13.48 5.16
N ASN A 228 12.99 12.60 4.88
CA ASN A 228 13.16 11.46 3.96
C ASN A 228 14.26 10.47 4.36
N LEU A 229 14.57 10.36 5.65
CA LEU A 229 15.58 9.49 6.23
C LEU A 229 14.99 8.23 6.91
N GLU A 230 13.73 7.89 6.66
CA GLU A 230 13.08 6.69 7.21
C GLU A 230 13.83 5.40 6.87
N TRP A 231 14.46 5.32 5.69
CA TRP A 231 15.26 4.19 5.27
C TRP A 231 16.48 3.94 6.17
N SER A 232 17.12 4.99 6.71
CA SER A 232 18.27 4.86 7.61
C SER A 232 17.86 4.28 8.98
N TYR A 233 16.68 4.67 9.48
CA TYR A 233 16.11 4.11 10.70
C TYR A 233 15.76 2.63 10.54
N ARG A 234 15.18 2.25 9.40
CA ARG A 234 14.93 0.84 9.07
C ARG A 234 16.23 0.03 8.99
N LEU A 235 17.31 0.60 8.45
CA LEU A 235 18.61 -0.04 8.44
C LEU A 235 19.20 -0.20 9.86
N TYR A 236 18.99 0.79 10.72
CA TYR A 236 19.40 0.72 12.12
C TYR A 236 18.68 -0.40 12.88
N GLN A 237 17.35 -0.52 12.71
CA GLN A 237 16.57 -1.60 13.32
C GLN A 237 16.86 -2.98 12.74
N GLU A 238 17.17 -3.05 11.43
CA GLU A 238 17.38 -4.28 10.68
C GLU A 238 18.70 -4.22 9.88
N PRO A 239 19.88 -4.34 10.55
CA PRO A 239 21.19 -4.19 9.89
C PRO A 239 21.41 -5.15 8.72
N TRP A 240 20.81 -6.36 8.75
CA TRP A 240 20.88 -7.33 7.65
C TRP A 240 20.28 -6.84 6.33
N ARG A 241 19.48 -5.77 6.35
CA ARG A 241 18.93 -5.13 5.15
C ARG A 241 19.93 -4.32 4.35
N TRP A 242 21.18 -4.18 4.81
CA TRP A 242 22.19 -3.38 4.11
C TRP A 242 22.32 -3.73 2.61
N ARG A 243 22.19 -5.04 2.27
CA ARG A 243 22.21 -5.50 0.86
C ARG A 243 21.07 -4.90 0.03
N ARG A 244 19.89 -4.76 0.63
CA ARG A 244 18.72 -4.15 0.00
C ARG A 244 18.91 -2.63 -0.17
N MET A 245 19.67 -1.99 0.73
CA MET A 245 19.99 -0.57 0.63
C MET A 245 20.94 -0.25 -0.53
N LEU A 246 21.68 -1.22 -1.07
CA LEU A 246 22.48 -1.05 -2.30
C LEU A 246 21.62 -0.71 -3.53
N SER A 247 20.33 -0.96 -3.47
CA SER A 247 19.39 -0.51 -4.50
C SER A 247 19.31 1.02 -4.60
N LEU A 248 19.52 1.77 -3.50
CA LEU A 248 19.48 3.23 -3.51
C LEU A 248 20.59 3.86 -4.38
N PRO A 249 21.90 3.57 -4.16
CA PRO A 249 22.94 4.07 -5.04
C PRO A 249 22.80 3.54 -6.47
N LYS A 250 22.36 2.28 -6.67
CA LYS A 250 22.10 1.72 -7.99
C LYS A 250 20.98 2.49 -8.70
N PHE A 251 19.89 2.79 -8.00
CA PHE A 251 18.79 3.60 -8.53
C PHE A 251 19.27 5.01 -8.91
N LEU A 252 20.03 5.69 -8.04
CA LEU A 252 20.57 7.02 -8.33
C LEU A 252 21.49 7.00 -9.56
N TRP A 253 22.37 6.02 -9.65
CA TRP A 253 23.24 5.85 -10.82
C TRP A 253 22.44 5.67 -12.11
N ARG A 254 21.46 4.76 -12.12
CA ARG A 254 20.53 4.57 -13.25
C ARG A 254 19.76 5.84 -13.59
N SER A 255 19.36 6.59 -12.58
CA SER A 255 18.64 7.86 -12.73
C SER A 255 19.46 8.96 -13.40
N LEU A 256 20.78 8.92 -13.29
CA LEU A 256 21.68 9.89 -13.94
C LEU A 256 21.96 9.52 -15.40
N LEU A 257 21.81 8.25 -15.77
CA LEU A 257 22.06 7.75 -17.13
C LEU A 257 20.80 7.74 -18.01
N ALA A 258 19.61 7.82 -17.41
CA ALA A 258 18.33 7.87 -18.08
C ALA A 258 17.91 9.33 -18.36
#